data_d655aa1e9be7dbaab0d8190a082a6415
#
_entry.id   d655aa1e9be7dbaab0d8190a082a6415
#
_cell.length_a   1.000
_cell.length_b   1.000
_cell.length_c   1.000
_cell.angle_alpha   90.00
_cell.angle_beta   90.00
_cell.angle_gamma   90.00
#
_symmetry.space_group_name_H-M   'P 1'
#
loop_
_entity.id
_entity.type
_entity.pdbx_description
1 polymer ?
#
loop_
_entity_poly.entity_id
_entity_poly.type
_entity_poly.pdbx_seq_one_letter_code
_entity_poly.pdbx_strand_id
1 'polypeptide(L)'
;MFDTILIANRGEIACRVMRTAQSLGVRCVAVYSEADAGAAHVAMADEAHCIGPAAVAESYLKGDRIIEVAQATGAEAIHPGYGFLSENPEFVDAVEAAAKTMRGAAS
;
A
#
# COMPACT_ATOMS: atom_id res chain seq x y z
N MET A 1 11.67 2.08 -13.56
CA MET A 1 10.43 2.51 -12.88
C MET A 1 9.66 1.27 -12.44
N PHE A 2 8.91 1.39 -11.35
CA PHE A 2 8.07 0.28 -10.88
C PHE A 2 6.86 0.11 -11.80
N ASP A 3 6.43 -1.13 -12.00
CA ASP A 3 5.19 -1.40 -12.74
C ASP A 3 3.97 -1.29 -11.85
N THR A 4 4.10 -1.69 -10.58
CA THR A 4 3.00 -1.69 -9.62
C THR A 4 3.50 -1.23 -8.24
N ILE A 5 2.77 -0.30 -7.63
CA ILE A 5 3.04 0.14 -6.26
C ILE A 5 1.79 0.02 -5.40
N LEU A 6 1.99 -0.20 -4.10
CA LEU A 6 0.90 -0.20 -3.12
C LEU A 6 0.91 1.11 -2.36
N ILE A 7 -0.24 1.75 -2.26
CA ILE A 7 -0.41 3.01 -1.53
C ILE A 7 -0.98 2.69 -0.14
N ALA A 8 -0.14 2.80 0.88
CA ALA A 8 -0.49 2.44 2.25
C ALA A 8 -1.00 3.66 3.03
N ASN A 9 -1.98 4.34 2.48
CA ASN A 9 -2.61 5.49 3.11
C ASN A 9 -4.03 5.65 2.58
N ARG A 10 -4.75 6.67 3.02
CA ARG A 10 -6.14 6.88 2.68
C ARG A 10 -6.40 8.34 2.32
N GLY A 11 -7.61 8.61 1.81
CA GLY A 11 -8.09 9.98 1.58
C GLY A 11 -7.30 10.74 0.52
N GLU A 12 -7.19 12.04 0.72
CA GLU A 12 -6.56 12.96 -0.25
C GLU A 12 -5.10 12.61 -0.54
N ILE A 13 -4.36 12.18 0.49
CA ILE A 13 -2.94 11.82 0.32
C ILE A 13 -2.82 10.64 -0.65
N ALA A 14 -3.64 9.60 -0.45
CA ALA A 14 -3.63 8.43 -1.32
C ALA A 14 -4.02 8.81 -2.75
N CYS A 15 -5.03 9.65 -2.92
CA CYS A 15 -5.47 10.10 -4.25
C CYS A 15 -4.39 10.88 -4.98
N ARG A 16 -3.68 11.76 -4.28
CA ARG A 16 -2.59 12.56 -4.88
C ARG A 16 -1.46 11.68 -5.39
N VAL A 17 -1.04 10.73 -4.57
CA VAL A 17 0.04 9.81 -4.95
C VAL A 17 -0.39 8.98 -6.16
N MET A 18 -1.61 8.45 -6.14
CA MET A 18 -2.12 7.63 -7.25
C MET A 18 -2.23 8.42 -8.55
N ARG A 19 -2.70 9.67 -8.51
CA ARG A 19 -2.79 10.50 -9.72
C ARG A 19 -1.42 10.65 -10.38
N THR A 20 -0.40 10.94 -9.60
CA THR A 20 0.96 11.06 -10.12
C THR A 20 1.47 9.74 -10.66
N ALA A 21 1.33 8.66 -9.91
CA ALA A 21 1.80 7.35 -10.32
C ALA A 21 1.12 6.86 -11.60
N GLN A 22 -0.20 6.99 -11.67
CA GLN A 22 -0.96 6.57 -12.84
C GLN A 22 -0.62 7.40 -14.08
N SER A 23 -0.32 8.70 -13.90
CA SER A 23 0.11 9.54 -15.00
C SER A 23 1.47 9.12 -15.58
N LEU A 24 2.26 8.39 -14.79
CA LEU A 24 3.54 7.83 -15.21
C LEU A 24 3.42 6.38 -15.69
N GLY A 25 2.19 5.86 -15.81
CA GLY A 25 1.94 4.50 -16.25
C GLY A 25 2.13 3.44 -15.17
N VAL A 26 2.19 3.82 -13.90
CA VAL A 26 2.35 2.89 -12.78
C VAL A 26 0.98 2.43 -12.29
N ARG A 27 0.81 1.11 -12.17
CA ARG A 27 -0.40 0.51 -11.63
C ARG A 27 -0.41 0.70 -10.11
N CYS A 28 -1.56 1.12 -9.56
CA CYS A 28 -1.71 1.40 -8.14
C CYS A 28 -2.62 0.39 -7.45
N VAL A 29 -2.14 -0.18 -6.34
CA VAL A 29 -2.93 -1.03 -5.45
C VAL A 29 -3.26 -0.19 -4.22
N ALA A 30 -4.55 -0.10 -3.89
CA ALA A 30 -5.01 0.58 -2.68
C ALA A 30 -5.33 -0.44 -1.60
N VAL A 31 -5.16 -0.03 -0.35
CA VAL A 31 -5.67 -0.76 0.81
C VAL A 31 -6.70 0.11 1.51
N TYR A 32 -7.66 -0.52 2.18
CA TYR A 32 -8.70 0.23 2.87
C TYR A 32 -9.22 -0.52 4.08
N SER A 33 -9.68 0.23 5.08
CA SER A 33 -10.43 -0.33 6.18
C SER A 33 -11.88 -0.50 5.77
N GLU A 34 -12.64 -1.31 6.51
CA GLU A 34 -14.07 -1.52 6.23
C GLU A 34 -14.85 -0.20 6.12
N ALA A 35 -14.50 0.80 6.94
CA ALA A 35 -15.16 2.10 6.91
C ALA A 35 -14.90 2.87 5.62
N ASP A 36 -13.81 2.58 4.93
CA ASP A 36 -13.40 3.31 3.73
C ASP A 36 -13.71 2.58 2.42
N ALA A 37 -14.53 1.54 2.46
CA ALA A 37 -14.83 0.74 1.27
C ALA A 37 -15.38 1.55 0.09
N GLY A 38 -16.12 2.63 0.36
CA GLY A 38 -16.64 3.52 -0.67
C GLY A 38 -15.81 4.79 -0.90
N ALA A 39 -14.62 4.86 -0.35
CA ALA A 39 -13.80 6.07 -0.44
C ALA A 39 -13.24 6.30 -1.85
N ALA A 40 -12.92 7.56 -2.16
CA ALA A 40 -12.42 7.96 -3.48
C ALA A 40 -11.12 7.24 -3.85
N HIS A 41 -10.22 7.03 -2.91
CA HIS A 41 -8.94 6.37 -3.20
C HIS A 41 -9.14 4.90 -3.60
N VAL A 42 -10.18 4.25 -3.10
CA VAL A 42 -10.52 2.87 -3.47
C VAL A 42 -11.02 2.83 -4.92
N ALA A 43 -11.90 3.76 -5.27
CA ALA A 43 -12.45 3.84 -6.62
C ALA A 43 -11.38 4.21 -7.66
N MET A 44 -10.39 5.01 -7.28
CA MET A 44 -9.33 5.47 -8.18
C MET A 44 -8.27 4.39 -8.46
N ALA A 45 -8.06 3.46 -7.53
CA ALA A 45 -7.02 2.44 -7.64
C ALA A 45 -7.32 1.43 -8.75
N ASP A 46 -6.27 0.85 -9.32
CA ASP A 46 -6.39 -0.23 -10.29
C ASP A 46 -6.84 -1.53 -9.61
N GLU A 47 -6.46 -1.71 -8.36
CA GLU A 47 -6.85 -2.85 -7.53
C GLU A 47 -6.93 -2.38 -6.08
N ALA A 48 -7.85 -2.94 -5.29
CA ALA A 48 -8.03 -2.54 -3.88
C ALA A 48 -8.33 -3.74 -2.99
N HIS A 49 -7.79 -3.71 -1.77
CA HIS A 49 -7.95 -4.78 -0.80
C HIS A 49 -8.30 -4.25 0.59
N CYS A 50 -9.29 -4.86 1.22
CA CYS A 50 -9.64 -4.55 2.61
C CYS A 50 -8.60 -5.16 3.55
N ILE A 51 -8.07 -4.34 4.46
CA ILE A 51 -7.02 -4.78 5.38
C ILE A 51 -7.47 -4.91 6.84
N GLY A 52 -8.71 -4.59 7.14
CA GLY A 52 -9.23 -4.78 8.49
C GLY A 52 -10.37 -3.84 8.82
N PRO A 53 -10.79 -3.85 10.11
CA PRO A 53 -11.90 -3.03 10.57
C PRO A 53 -11.57 -1.54 10.56
N ALA A 54 -12.56 -0.71 10.92
CA ALA A 54 -12.46 0.75 10.82
C ALA A 54 -11.33 1.35 11.65
N ALA A 55 -10.96 0.73 12.78
CA ALA A 55 -9.91 1.26 13.64
C ALA A 55 -8.56 1.27 12.93
N VAL A 56 -7.87 2.42 12.95
CA VAL A 56 -6.59 2.61 12.28
C VAL A 56 -5.54 1.60 12.77
N ALA A 57 -5.51 1.33 14.08
CA ALA A 57 -4.57 0.38 14.67
C ALA A 57 -4.75 -1.05 14.14
N GLU A 58 -5.96 -1.38 13.66
CA GLU A 58 -6.30 -2.72 13.15
C GLU A 58 -6.36 -2.77 11.63
N SER A 59 -6.00 -1.70 10.95
CA SER A 59 -6.00 -1.62 9.49
C SER A 59 -4.74 -0.93 8.96
N TYR A 60 -4.73 0.38 8.87
CA TYR A 60 -3.62 1.13 8.26
C TYR A 60 -2.30 1.03 9.03
N LEU A 61 -2.32 0.67 10.31
CA LEU A 61 -1.12 0.44 11.11
C LEU A 61 -0.71 -1.04 11.18
N LYS A 62 -1.42 -1.93 10.51
CA LYS A 62 -1.08 -3.35 10.42
C LYS A 62 -0.09 -3.58 9.28
N GLY A 63 1.19 -3.30 9.56
CA GLY A 63 2.24 -3.40 8.56
C GLY A 63 2.37 -4.77 7.91
N ASP A 64 2.23 -5.84 8.69
CA ASP A 64 2.28 -7.21 8.19
C ASP A 64 1.16 -7.50 7.19
N ARG A 65 -0.04 -6.99 7.44
CA ARG A 65 -1.18 -7.16 6.53
C ARG A 65 -0.96 -6.42 5.22
N ILE A 66 -0.38 -5.21 5.30
CA ILE A 66 -0.06 -4.41 4.11
C ILE A 66 1.00 -5.10 3.27
N ILE A 67 2.02 -5.67 3.91
CA ILE A 67 3.06 -6.43 3.20
C ILE A 67 2.48 -7.66 2.52
N GLU A 68 1.56 -8.38 3.17
CA GLU A 68 0.87 -9.52 2.55
C GLU A 68 0.16 -9.12 1.26
N VAL A 69 -0.56 -7.98 1.28
CA VAL A 69 -1.25 -7.48 0.10
C VAL A 69 -0.25 -7.11 -1.00
N ALA A 70 0.85 -6.47 -0.64
CA ALA A 70 1.89 -6.12 -1.61
C ALA A 70 2.45 -7.36 -2.29
N GLN A 71 2.74 -8.40 -1.53
CA GLN A 71 3.26 -9.66 -2.06
C GLN A 71 2.24 -10.35 -2.97
N ALA A 72 0.97 -10.38 -2.55
CA ALA A 72 -0.09 -11.05 -3.30
C ALA A 72 -0.43 -10.34 -4.62
N THR A 73 -0.24 -9.03 -4.69
CA THR A 73 -0.56 -8.22 -5.87
C THR A 73 0.63 -7.98 -6.79
N GLY A 74 1.81 -8.40 -6.38
CA GLY A 74 3.04 -8.16 -7.15
C GLY A 74 3.54 -6.72 -7.06
N ALA A 75 3.12 -5.95 -6.04
CA ALA A 75 3.61 -4.60 -5.85
C ALA A 75 5.11 -4.60 -5.55
N GLU A 76 5.84 -3.74 -6.24
CA GLU A 76 7.30 -3.67 -6.14
C GLU A 76 7.76 -2.64 -5.11
N ALA A 77 6.86 -1.78 -4.67
CA ALA A 77 7.13 -0.75 -3.68
C ALA A 77 5.87 -0.46 -2.88
N ILE A 78 6.05 0.07 -1.67
CA ILE A 78 4.97 0.53 -0.82
C ILE A 78 5.20 2.01 -0.54
N HIS A 79 4.22 2.85 -0.86
CA HIS A 79 4.25 4.28 -0.57
C HIS A 79 3.36 4.57 0.63
N PRO A 80 3.93 4.87 1.80
CA PRO A 80 3.13 5.08 3.01
C PRO A 80 2.48 6.46 3.12
N GLY A 81 2.85 7.42 2.29
CA GLY A 81 2.35 8.78 2.38
C GLY A 81 2.84 9.47 3.64
N TYR A 82 1.96 10.21 4.30
CA TYR A 82 2.24 10.88 5.58
C TYR A 82 1.47 10.19 6.71
N GLY A 83 2.04 10.17 7.91
CA GLY A 83 1.41 9.54 9.07
C GLY A 83 1.38 8.02 8.96
N PHE A 84 0.53 7.38 9.74
CA PHE A 84 0.41 5.92 9.80
C PHE A 84 1.78 5.25 9.92
N LEU A 85 2.18 4.45 8.93
CA LEU A 85 3.44 3.71 8.95
C LEU A 85 4.62 4.46 8.34
N SER A 86 4.41 5.68 7.84
CA SER A 86 5.46 6.43 7.14
C SER A 86 6.70 6.72 8.00
N GLU A 87 6.52 6.81 9.32
CA GLU A 87 7.61 7.11 10.26
C GLU A 87 7.95 5.93 11.16
N ASN A 88 7.47 4.73 10.84
CA ASN A 88 7.71 3.54 11.65
C ASN A 88 8.91 2.75 11.13
N PRO A 89 10.07 2.79 11.83
CA PRO A 89 11.27 2.09 11.35
C PRO A 89 11.12 0.57 11.32
N GLU A 90 10.31 -0.01 12.20
CA GLU A 90 10.05 -1.45 12.19
C GLU A 90 9.33 -1.87 10.93
N PHE A 91 8.41 -1.03 10.43
CA PHE A 91 7.72 -1.29 9.18
C PHE A 91 8.67 -1.21 7.99
N VAL A 92 9.52 -0.19 7.96
CA VAL A 92 10.54 -0.04 6.90
C VAL A 92 11.43 -1.28 6.84
N ASP A 93 11.91 -1.74 7.99
CA ASP A 93 12.76 -2.94 8.06
C ASP A 93 12.01 -4.17 7.56
N ALA A 94 10.74 -4.32 7.92
CA ALA A 94 9.92 -5.45 7.49
C ALA A 94 9.67 -5.42 5.97
N VAL A 95 9.45 -4.25 5.39
CA VAL A 95 9.28 -4.09 3.94
C VAL A 95 10.57 -4.45 3.21
N GLU A 96 11.71 -3.99 3.69
CA GLU A 96 13.00 -4.31 3.08
C GLU A 96 13.29 -5.81 3.14
N ALA A 97 13.00 -6.46 4.26
CA ALA A 97 13.17 -7.90 4.41
C ALA A 97 12.28 -8.67 3.44
N ALA A 98 11.01 -8.27 3.29
CA ALA A 98 10.07 -8.90 2.37
C ALA A 98 10.51 -8.72 0.91
N ALA A 99 10.94 -7.52 0.55
CA ALA A 99 11.42 -7.22 -0.79
C ALA A 99 12.67 -8.03 -1.13
N LYS A 100 13.58 -8.17 -0.18
CA LYS A 100 14.80 -8.96 -0.35
C LYS A 100 14.48 -10.44 -0.58
N THR A 101 13.52 -10.98 0.17
CA THR A 101 13.08 -12.38 0.01
C THR A 101 12.46 -12.59 -1.38
N MET A 102 11.62 -11.66 -1.82
CA MET A 102 10.99 -11.73 -3.14
C MET A 102 12.03 -11.67 -4.26
N ARG A 103 13.01 -10.77 -4.16
CA ARG A 103 14.10 -10.69 -5.13
C ARG A 103 14.96 -11.96 -5.14
N GLY A 104 15.22 -12.52 -3.96
CA GLY A 104 15.94 -13.78 -3.85
C GLY A 104 15.21 -14.92 -4.51
N ALA A 105 13.89 -14.98 -4.38
CA ALA A 105 13.06 -15.99 -5.01
C ALA A 105 13.01 -15.83 -6.54
N ALA A 106 13.09 -14.58 -7.02
CA ALA A 106 13.05 -14.26 -8.44
C ALA A 106 14.40 -14.51 -9.13
N SER A 107 15.44 -14.59 -8.36
CA SER A 107 16.80 -14.83 -8.87
C SER A 107 17.04 -16.27 -9.15
#